data_e15f91d878facb300820e6c938a42441
#
_entry.id   e15f91d878facb300820e6c938a42441
#
_cell.length_a   1.000
_cell.length_b   1.000
_cell.length_c   1.000
_cell.angle_alpha   90.00
_cell.angle_beta   90.00
_cell.angle_gamma   90.00
#
_symmetry.space_group_name_H-M   'P 1'
#
loop_
_entity.id
_entity.type
_entity.pdbx_description
1 polymer ?
#
loop_
_entity_poly.entity_id
_entity_poly.type
_entity_poly.pdbx_seq_one_letter_code
_entity_poly.pdbx_strand_id
1 'polypeptide(L)'
;MIRRRFFKKRKFNVEIEPDEIFMDAQNIPEFDTQQFEGRLEKPIGKGSVIFLGVAFVFVGIIFSARLIVLQISKGYSYFEMSEKNSLKEEPILADRGVIYDRNGVELAWNVIHDKDEPYLLRRYIESPGFAHLLGYLSYPEKDKDGHYWQTEYIGRDGVEDEYNDLLSGKNGARLYETDALGERKVGSSLNPPIQGTNLNLTVDSRIQSKLYEAIVGLAERAGYSGGAGLVMDITTGELVAMTSYPEYNPNILATGEEKEIIQSYLLDTAKKPFINRTVSGVYTPGSIVKPFIAIGALEEGTVDPNESFYSGGGLVIPNPYNPELKSVFKDWKEEGHGYTDMRKGLAESVNTYFYIIAGGYQGQKGIGIANIEKYTR
;
A
#
# COMPACT_ATOMS: atom_id res chain seq x y z
N MET A 1 -9.95 30.79 -73.12
CA MET A 1 -10.77 31.86 -73.74
C MET A 1 -11.96 32.09 -72.83
N ILE A 2 -11.86 33.02 -71.90
CA ILE A 2 -12.98 33.32 -70.94
C ILE A 2 -13.33 34.77 -71.14
N ARG A 3 -14.57 34.97 -71.63
CA ARG A 3 -15.15 36.32 -71.96
C ARG A 3 -15.46 37.03 -70.62
N ARG A 4 -14.76 38.19 -70.40
CA ARG A 4 -15.19 39.19 -69.39
C ARG A 4 -16.45 39.87 -69.85
N ARG A 5 -17.57 39.72 -69.08
CA ARG A 5 -18.80 40.57 -69.25
C ARG A 5 -18.64 41.79 -68.37
N PHE A 6 -18.65 42.96 -69.05
CA PHE A 6 -18.68 44.29 -68.45
C PHE A 6 -20.05 44.53 -67.77
N PHE A 7 -20.04 44.91 -66.56
CA PHE A 7 -21.22 45.43 -65.88
C PHE A 7 -21.44 46.89 -66.34
N LYS A 8 -22.57 47.12 -66.99
CA LYS A 8 -23.05 48.49 -67.43
C LYS A 8 -23.56 49.18 -66.14
N LYS A 9 -22.93 50.31 -65.76
CA LYS A 9 -23.46 51.23 -64.75
C LYS A 9 -24.76 51.78 -65.21
N ARG A 10 -25.89 51.47 -64.63
CA ARG A 10 -27.17 52.21 -64.76
C ARG A 10 -27.04 53.52 -63.97
N LYS A 11 -27.10 54.64 -64.67
CA LYS A 11 -27.36 55.96 -64.07
C LYS A 11 -28.79 55.92 -63.55
N PHE A 12 -29.00 56.06 -62.30
CA PHE A 12 -30.29 56.40 -61.72
C PHE A 12 -30.50 57.89 -61.92
N ASN A 13 -31.48 58.24 -62.71
CA ASN A 13 -32.04 59.56 -62.64
C ASN A 13 -32.85 59.62 -61.33
N VAL A 14 -32.42 60.42 -60.43
CA VAL A 14 -33.20 60.79 -59.26
C VAL A 14 -34.09 61.95 -59.75
N GLU A 15 -35.35 61.69 -60.04
CA GLU A 15 -36.36 62.74 -60.19
C GLU A 15 -36.61 63.26 -58.77
N ILE A 16 -36.31 64.55 -58.57
CA ILE A 16 -36.61 65.28 -57.34
C ILE A 16 -38.02 65.72 -57.43
N GLU A 17 -38.89 65.32 -56.53
CA GLU A 17 -40.32 65.77 -56.49
C GLU A 17 -40.37 67.24 -56.17
N PRO A 18 -41.40 68.02 -56.74
CA PRO A 18 -41.48 69.49 -56.62
C PRO A 18 -41.52 69.96 -55.14
N ASP A 19 -42.00 69.19 -54.26
CA ASP A 19 -42.17 69.52 -52.84
C ASP A 19 -40.84 69.45 -52.06
N GLU A 20 -39.80 68.83 -52.61
CA GLU A 20 -38.46 68.83 -52.01
C GLU A 20 -37.66 70.12 -52.32
N ILE A 21 -38.15 70.95 -53.26
CA ILE A 21 -37.44 72.15 -53.74
C ILE A 21 -37.81 73.44 -52.93
N PHE A 22 -38.90 73.41 -52.16
CA PHE A 22 -39.45 74.60 -51.52
C PHE A 22 -39.18 74.78 -50.03
N MET A 23 -38.41 73.96 -49.36
CA MET A 23 -37.98 74.24 -48.02
C MET A 23 -36.55 74.80 -47.99
N ASP A 24 -36.41 76.07 -48.35
CA ASP A 24 -35.21 76.81 -48.09
C ASP A 24 -35.33 77.45 -46.70
N ALA A 25 -34.63 76.87 -45.74
CA ALA A 25 -34.62 77.24 -44.32
C ALA A 25 -34.09 78.68 -44.06
N GLN A 26 -33.58 79.34 -45.10
CA GLN A 26 -33.01 80.71 -44.95
C GLN A 26 -34.09 81.86 -45.01
N ASN A 27 -35.36 81.58 -45.34
CA ASN A 27 -36.36 82.54 -45.46
C ASN A 27 -37.43 82.62 -44.35
N ILE A 28 -37.22 81.87 -43.24
CA ILE A 28 -38.14 81.89 -42.11
C ILE A 28 -37.41 82.43 -40.88
N PRO A 29 -37.84 83.58 -40.31
CA PRO A 29 -37.24 84.04 -39.04
C PRO A 29 -37.56 83.04 -37.91
N GLU A 30 -36.56 82.68 -37.14
CA GLU A 30 -36.62 81.71 -36.01
C GLU A 30 -36.72 80.24 -36.41
N PHE A 31 -36.14 79.83 -37.54
CA PHE A 31 -36.12 78.42 -37.91
C PHE A 31 -34.94 77.73 -37.26
N ASP A 32 -35.20 76.81 -36.33
CA ASP A 32 -34.17 75.97 -35.69
C ASP A 32 -33.68 74.85 -36.66
N THR A 33 -32.52 75.10 -37.24
CA THR A 33 -31.90 74.17 -38.22
C THR A 33 -31.61 72.76 -37.65
N GLN A 34 -31.70 72.57 -36.35
CA GLN A 34 -31.48 71.24 -35.72
C GLN A 34 -32.73 70.35 -35.74
N GLN A 35 -33.94 70.94 -36.01
CA GLN A 35 -35.17 70.14 -36.06
C GLN A 35 -35.39 69.37 -37.38
N PHE A 36 -34.61 69.67 -38.44
CA PHE A 36 -34.77 69.06 -39.76
C PHE A 36 -33.53 68.28 -40.25
N GLU A 37 -32.61 67.87 -39.34
CA GLU A 37 -31.67 66.84 -39.71
C GLU A 37 -32.36 65.49 -39.71
N GLY A 38 -33.27 65.24 -40.61
CA GLY A 38 -33.72 63.96 -41.01
C GLY A 38 -32.52 63.19 -41.58
N ARG A 39 -31.94 62.24 -40.85
CA ARG A 39 -31.00 61.24 -41.42
C ARG A 39 -31.72 60.63 -42.62
N LEU A 40 -31.27 60.94 -43.82
CA LEU A 40 -31.67 60.20 -45.03
C LEU A 40 -31.20 58.73 -44.85
N GLU A 41 -32.07 57.93 -44.31
CA GLU A 41 -31.85 56.49 -44.30
C GLU A 41 -31.87 56.00 -45.75
N LYS A 42 -30.71 55.70 -46.29
CA LYS A 42 -30.61 55.02 -47.58
C LYS A 42 -31.41 53.74 -47.51
N PRO A 43 -32.47 53.55 -48.30
CA PRO A 43 -33.21 52.30 -48.23
C PRO A 43 -32.27 51.12 -48.54
N ILE A 44 -32.29 50.09 -47.66
CA ILE A 44 -31.49 48.89 -47.84
C ILE A 44 -31.81 48.30 -49.21
N GLY A 45 -30.80 48.28 -50.06
CA GLY A 45 -30.98 47.79 -51.44
C GLY A 45 -31.44 46.34 -51.46
N LYS A 46 -32.39 45.99 -52.34
CA LYS A 46 -32.87 44.58 -52.50
C LYS A 46 -31.72 43.56 -52.61
N GLY A 47 -30.55 43.93 -53.14
CA GLY A 47 -29.38 43.12 -53.22
C GLY A 47 -28.76 42.74 -51.84
N SER A 48 -28.76 43.70 -50.88
CA SER A 48 -28.27 43.47 -49.52
C SER A 48 -29.16 42.48 -48.73
N VAL A 49 -30.50 42.64 -48.92
CA VAL A 49 -31.47 41.72 -48.31
C VAL A 49 -31.35 40.31 -48.88
N ILE A 50 -31.18 40.17 -50.20
CA ILE A 50 -30.97 38.87 -50.85
C ILE A 50 -29.63 38.25 -50.41
N PHE A 51 -28.55 39.05 -50.32
CA PHE A 51 -27.25 38.59 -49.86
C PHE A 51 -27.33 38.07 -48.40
N LEU A 52 -28.02 38.83 -47.54
CA LEU A 52 -28.22 38.43 -46.15
C LEU A 52 -29.05 37.12 -46.06
N GLY A 53 -30.13 37.02 -46.86
CA GLY A 53 -30.94 35.82 -46.95
C GLY A 53 -30.14 34.60 -47.41
N VAL A 54 -29.32 34.75 -48.46
CA VAL A 54 -28.42 33.69 -48.94
C VAL A 54 -27.40 33.29 -47.87
N ALA A 55 -26.83 34.27 -47.14
CA ALA A 55 -25.90 34.00 -46.05
C ALA A 55 -26.57 33.19 -44.92
N PHE A 56 -27.80 33.51 -44.52
CA PHE A 56 -28.52 32.74 -43.51
C PHE A 56 -28.85 31.31 -43.99
N VAL A 57 -29.26 31.14 -45.26
CA VAL A 57 -29.50 29.83 -45.84
C VAL A 57 -28.20 28.99 -45.86
N PHE A 58 -27.09 29.60 -46.23
CA PHE A 58 -25.80 28.95 -46.24
C PHE A 58 -25.35 28.49 -44.83
N VAL A 59 -25.51 29.35 -43.82
CA VAL A 59 -25.28 29.02 -42.42
C VAL A 59 -26.20 27.88 -41.97
N GLY A 60 -27.49 27.94 -42.34
CA GLY A 60 -28.47 26.88 -42.07
C GLY A 60 -28.08 25.54 -42.67
N ILE A 61 -27.56 25.52 -43.90
CA ILE A 61 -27.06 24.29 -44.54
C ILE A 61 -25.85 23.73 -43.76
N ILE A 62 -24.91 24.59 -43.34
CA ILE A 62 -23.75 24.14 -42.54
C ILE A 62 -24.21 23.51 -41.22
N PHE A 63 -25.13 24.15 -40.51
CA PHE A 63 -25.64 23.58 -39.24
C PHE A 63 -26.42 22.29 -39.49
N SER A 64 -27.23 22.20 -40.54
CA SER A 64 -27.97 20.98 -40.88
C SER A 64 -27.01 19.84 -41.23
N ALA A 65 -26.00 20.10 -42.03
CA ALA A 65 -24.98 19.13 -42.35
C ALA A 65 -24.24 18.64 -41.09
N ARG A 66 -23.92 19.56 -40.16
CA ARG A 66 -23.28 19.20 -38.88
C ARG A 66 -24.19 18.38 -37.98
N LEU A 67 -25.49 18.70 -37.93
CA LEU A 67 -26.48 17.92 -37.20
C LEU A 67 -26.62 16.50 -37.76
N ILE A 68 -26.63 16.34 -39.08
CA ILE A 68 -26.67 15.02 -39.73
C ILE A 68 -25.45 14.20 -39.31
N VAL A 69 -24.26 14.78 -39.35
CA VAL A 69 -23.03 14.08 -38.90
C VAL A 69 -23.11 13.71 -37.41
N LEU A 70 -23.59 14.61 -36.56
CA LEU A 70 -23.69 14.37 -35.12
C LEU A 70 -24.75 13.33 -34.76
N GLN A 71 -25.93 13.38 -35.42
CA GLN A 71 -27.07 12.54 -35.08
C GLN A 71 -27.06 11.20 -35.81
N ILE A 72 -26.69 11.16 -37.10
CA ILE A 72 -26.75 9.93 -37.91
C ILE A 72 -25.38 9.21 -37.86
N SER A 73 -24.30 9.89 -38.23
CA SER A 73 -22.99 9.23 -38.33
C SER A 73 -22.36 8.93 -36.98
N LYS A 74 -22.46 9.86 -36.02
CA LYS A 74 -21.88 9.74 -34.67
C LYS A 74 -22.91 9.51 -33.57
N GLY A 75 -24.20 9.51 -33.87
CA GLY A 75 -25.28 9.43 -32.89
C GLY A 75 -25.19 8.16 -32.05
N TYR A 76 -24.96 7.03 -32.70
CA TYR A 76 -24.78 5.73 -31.98
C TYR A 76 -23.60 5.77 -31.03
N SER A 77 -22.44 6.30 -31.44
CA SER A 77 -21.27 6.41 -30.60
C SER A 77 -21.48 7.36 -29.40
N TYR A 78 -22.19 8.47 -29.61
CA TYR A 78 -22.53 9.37 -28.50
C TYR A 78 -23.60 8.78 -27.58
N PHE A 79 -24.51 7.99 -28.11
CA PHE A 79 -25.49 7.24 -27.32
C PHE A 79 -24.80 6.21 -26.43
N GLU A 80 -23.88 5.40 -26.98
CA GLU A 80 -23.07 4.44 -26.19
C GLU A 80 -22.23 5.13 -25.11
N MET A 81 -21.61 6.28 -25.43
CA MET A 81 -20.88 7.07 -24.43
C MET A 81 -21.81 7.60 -23.34
N SER A 82 -23.00 8.05 -23.70
CA SER A 82 -24.00 8.52 -22.74
C SER A 82 -24.49 7.41 -21.83
N GLU A 83 -24.74 6.22 -22.39
CA GLU A 83 -25.15 5.02 -21.63
C GLU A 83 -24.04 4.61 -20.67
N LYS A 84 -22.78 4.52 -21.15
CA LYS A 84 -21.64 4.22 -20.30
C LYS A 84 -21.41 5.27 -19.21
N ASN A 85 -21.62 6.53 -19.49
CA ASN A 85 -21.46 7.61 -18.52
C ASN A 85 -22.64 7.68 -17.51
N SER A 86 -23.80 7.14 -17.86
CA SER A 86 -24.95 7.06 -16.96
C SER A 86 -24.88 5.88 -16.00
N LEU A 87 -24.10 4.83 -16.33
CA LEU A 87 -23.87 3.69 -15.47
C LEU A 87 -22.79 4.02 -14.46
N LYS A 88 -23.14 3.96 -13.18
CA LYS A 88 -22.22 4.06 -12.07
C LYS A 88 -22.09 2.71 -11.38
N GLU A 89 -20.86 2.37 -11.03
CA GLU A 89 -20.52 1.19 -10.27
C GLU A 89 -20.20 1.60 -8.83
N GLU A 90 -20.93 1.03 -7.89
CA GLU A 90 -20.69 1.17 -6.46
C GLU A 90 -20.14 -0.17 -5.95
N PRO A 91 -18.92 -0.22 -5.40
CA PRO A 91 -18.36 -1.46 -4.88
C PRO A 91 -19.16 -1.92 -3.65
N ILE A 92 -19.44 -3.23 -3.60
CA ILE A 92 -19.96 -3.89 -2.40
C ILE A 92 -18.78 -4.64 -1.80
N LEU A 93 -18.27 -4.15 -0.69
CA LEU A 93 -17.07 -4.70 -0.07
C LEU A 93 -17.38 -6.06 0.55
N ALA A 94 -16.49 -7.03 0.32
CA ALA A 94 -16.57 -8.34 0.94
C ALA A 94 -16.15 -8.25 2.41
N ASP A 95 -16.81 -9.01 3.28
CA ASP A 95 -16.36 -9.16 4.66
C ASP A 95 -15.08 -10.00 4.69
N ARG A 96 -14.10 -9.54 5.45
CA ARG A 96 -12.84 -10.24 5.62
C ARG A 96 -13.00 -11.46 6.51
N GLY A 97 -12.34 -12.57 6.18
CA GLY A 97 -12.35 -13.80 6.97
C GLY A 97 -11.87 -13.58 8.41
N VAL A 98 -12.47 -14.29 9.37
CA VAL A 98 -12.09 -14.26 10.78
C VAL A 98 -10.85 -15.15 11.00
N ILE A 99 -9.94 -14.71 11.87
CA ILE A 99 -8.76 -15.48 12.27
C ILE A 99 -9.01 -16.05 13.66
N TYR A 100 -8.89 -17.37 13.79
CA TYR A 100 -9.07 -18.09 15.03
C TYR A 100 -7.76 -18.72 15.51
N ASP A 101 -7.64 -18.90 16.82
CA ASP A 101 -6.64 -19.77 17.40
C ASP A 101 -7.04 -21.27 17.25
N ARG A 102 -6.18 -22.19 17.67
CA ARG A 102 -6.44 -23.65 17.64
C ARG A 102 -7.64 -24.11 18.46
N ASN A 103 -8.12 -23.29 19.39
CA ASN A 103 -9.25 -23.56 20.28
C ASN A 103 -10.55 -22.85 19.83
N GLY A 104 -10.52 -22.15 18.70
CA GLY A 104 -11.65 -21.38 18.19
C GLY A 104 -11.83 -20.02 18.84
N VAL A 105 -10.82 -19.49 19.53
CA VAL A 105 -10.83 -18.11 20.05
C VAL A 105 -10.57 -17.15 18.90
N GLU A 106 -11.41 -16.12 18.76
CA GLU A 106 -11.25 -15.08 17.76
C GLU A 106 -10.00 -14.23 18.07
N LEU A 107 -9.06 -14.21 17.13
CA LEU A 107 -7.84 -13.41 17.19
C LEU A 107 -7.98 -12.12 16.39
N ALA A 108 -8.69 -12.16 15.27
CA ALA A 108 -9.06 -10.99 14.48
C ALA A 108 -10.44 -11.21 13.84
N TRP A 109 -11.35 -10.26 14.05
CA TRP A 109 -12.76 -10.32 13.61
C TRP A 109 -13.23 -8.97 13.08
N ASN A 110 -14.45 -8.93 12.54
CA ASN A 110 -15.01 -7.73 11.96
C ASN A 110 -16.14 -7.18 12.85
N VAL A 111 -16.20 -5.86 12.98
CA VAL A 111 -17.27 -5.14 13.70
C VAL A 111 -17.85 -4.05 12.80
N ILE A 112 -19.09 -3.67 13.07
CA ILE A 112 -19.76 -2.59 12.35
C ILE A 112 -19.03 -1.28 12.62
N HIS A 113 -18.83 -0.48 11.58
CA HIS A 113 -18.26 0.83 11.70
C HIS A 113 -19.30 1.81 12.27
N ASP A 114 -18.89 2.65 13.24
CA ASP A 114 -19.78 3.65 13.84
C ASP A 114 -20.11 4.82 12.89
N LYS A 115 -19.33 4.99 11.82
CA LYS A 115 -19.55 5.96 10.75
C LYS A 115 -20.29 5.25 9.62
N ASP A 116 -21.06 5.99 8.82
CA ASP A 116 -21.77 5.48 7.63
C ASP A 116 -20.77 5.09 6.50
N GLU A 117 -19.83 4.18 6.83
CA GLU A 117 -18.92 3.62 5.85
C GLU A 117 -19.40 2.21 5.44
N PRO A 118 -19.26 1.84 4.16
CA PRO A 118 -19.78 0.58 3.64
C PRO A 118 -18.90 -0.64 3.96
N TYR A 119 -17.91 -0.48 4.82
CA TYR A 119 -17.00 -1.56 5.21
C TYR A 119 -17.00 -1.78 6.72
N LEU A 120 -16.66 -3.01 7.12
CA LEU A 120 -16.52 -3.38 8.52
C LEU A 120 -15.13 -3.01 9.05
N LEU A 121 -15.07 -2.62 10.33
CA LEU A 121 -13.79 -2.43 11.01
C LEU A 121 -13.20 -3.77 11.43
N ARG A 122 -11.90 -3.93 11.22
CA ARG A 122 -11.13 -5.05 11.75
C ARG A 122 -10.78 -4.80 13.20
N ARG A 123 -11.06 -5.76 14.06
CA ARG A 123 -10.64 -5.77 15.46
C ARG A 123 -9.70 -6.93 15.71
N TYR A 124 -8.70 -6.66 16.51
CA TYR A 124 -7.69 -7.62 16.95
C TYR A 124 -7.82 -7.85 18.45
N ILE A 125 -7.50 -9.06 18.88
CA ILE A 125 -7.49 -9.44 20.29
C ILE A 125 -6.67 -8.45 21.12
N GLU A 126 -7.19 -8.06 22.28
CA GLU A 126 -6.51 -7.09 23.16
C GLU A 126 -5.41 -7.75 24.02
N SER A 127 -5.40 -9.09 24.10
CA SER A 127 -4.34 -9.81 24.81
C SER A 127 -2.98 -9.54 24.17
N PRO A 128 -1.91 -9.37 24.97
CA PRO A 128 -0.61 -9.03 24.44
C PRO A 128 0.09 -10.21 23.75
N GLY A 129 1.04 -9.88 22.88
CA GLY A 129 1.90 -10.85 22.20
C GLY A 129 1.44 -11.22 20.80
N PHE A 130 0.39 -10.60 20.26
CA PHE A 130 -0.21 -10.96 18.97
C PHE A 130 0.13 -10.03 17.81
N ALA A 131 0.66 -8.84 18.07
CA ALA A 131 0.82 -7.82 17.04
C ALA A 131 1.64 -8.31 15.84
N HIS A 132 2.82 -8.86 16.07
CA HIS A 132 3.69 -9.34 14.99
C HIS A 132 3.22 -10.67 14.36
N LEU A 133 2.41 -11.45 15.08
CA LEU A 133 1.82 -12.68 14.54
C LEU A 133 0.70 -12.32 13.56
N LEU A 134 -0.24 -11.49 14.04
CA LEU A 134 -1.42 -11.15 13.25
C LEU A 134 -1.13 -10.08 12.19
N GLY A 135 -0.29 -9.10 12.53
CA GLY A 135 -0.13 -7.90 11.74
C GLY A 135 -1.31 -6.94 11.88
N TYR A 136 -1.53 -6.13 10.88
CA TYR A 136 -2.65 -5.19 10.78
C TYR A 136 -3.00 -4.97 9.32
N LEU A 137 -4.11 -4.27 9.04
CA LEU A 137 -4.52 -3.96 7.67
C LEU A 137 -4.72 -2.46 7.46
N SER A 138 -4.77 -2.07 6.17
CA SER A 138 -5.27 -0.78 5.72
C SER A 138 -6.66 -0.96 5.14
N TYR A 139 -7.52 0.03 5.39
CA TYR A 139 -8.89 0.06 4.89
C TYR A 139 -8.98 0.60 3.46
N PRO A 140 -10.13 0.37 2.78
CA PRO A 140 -10.44 1.06 1.54
C PRO A 140 -10.35 2.58 1.70
N GLU A 141 -9.78 3.26 0.70
CA GLU A 141 -9.53 4.70 0.75
C GLU A 141 -10.29 5.45 -0.35
N LYS A 142 -10.81 6.63 0.02
CA LYS A 142 -11.50 7.55 -0.89
C LYS A 142 -10.60 8.72 -1.28
N ASP A 143 -10.81 9.23 -2.48
CA ASP A 143 -10.25 10.50 -2.94
C ASP A 143 -10.98 11.71 -2.30
N LYS A 144 -10.56 12.91 -2.67
CA LYS A 144 -11.17 14.16 -2.17
C LYS A 144 -12.62 14.37 -2.62
N ASP A 145 -13.03 13.69 -3.68
CA ASP A 145 -14.36 13.76 -4.26
C ASP A 145 -15.28 12.65 -3.73
N GLY A 146 -14.78 11.81 -2.80
CA GLY A 146 -15.51 10.74 -2.15
C GLY A 146 -15.58 9.43 -2.95
N HIS A 147 -14.85 9.30 -4.04
CA HIS A 147 -14.76 8.07 -4.81
C HIS A 147 -13.65 7.19 -4.28
N TYR A 148 -13.93 5.88 -4.19
CA TYR A 148 -12.89 4.91 -3.81
C TYR A 148 -11.84 4.80 -4.91
N TRP A 149 -10.59 5.15 -4.61
CA TRP A 149 -9.44 4.85 -5.45
C TRP A 149 -8.81 3.49 -5.07
N GLN A 150 -9.06 3.02 -3.85
CA GLN A 150 -8.71 1.69 -3.36
C GLN A 150 -9.94 1.09 -2.68
N THR A 151 -10.36 -0.10 -3.12
CA THR A 151 -11.57 -0.78 -2.65
C THR A 151 -11.30 -2.03 -1.82
N GLU A 152 -10.03 -2.39 -1.59
CA GLU A 152 -9.66 -3.64 -0.94
C GLU A 152 -9.08 -3.37 0.45
N TYR A 153 -9.24 -4.35 1.34
CA TYR A 153 -8.45 -4.43 2.55
C TYR A 153 -7.05 -4.94 2.19
N ILE A 154 -6.01 -4.26 2.63
CA ILE A 154 -4.62 -4.69 2.38
C ILE A 154 -3.97 -5.05 3.69
N GLY A 155 -3.57 -6.30 3.85
CA GLY A 155 -2.71 -6.75 4.94
C GLY A 155 -1.35 -6.05 4.87
N ARG A 156 -0.77 -5.71 6.02
CA ARG A 156 0.47 -4.94 6.11
C ARG A 156 1.58 -5.66 6.85
N ASP A 157 1.28 -6.71 7.57
CA ASP A 157 2.27 -7.50 8.31
C ASP A 157 1.62 -8.82 8.74
N GLY A 158 2.43 -9.80 9.13
CA GLY A 158 2.02 -11.06 9.74
C GLY A 158 1.02 -11.86 8.92
N VAL A 159 0.08 -12.50 9.61
CA VAL A 159 -0.97 -13.35 9.01
C VAL A 159 -1.91 -12.55 8.10
N GLU A 160 -2.17 -11.29 8.44
CA GLU A 160 -3.02 -10.43 7.62
C GLU A 160 -2.43 -10.17 6.23
N ASP A 161 -1.11 -10.05 6.12
CA ASP A 161 -0.40 -9.85 4.85
C ASP A 161 -0.21 -11.17 4.11
N GLU A 162 0.35 -12.19 4.77
CA GLU A 162 0.67 -13.48 4.14
C GLU A 162 -0.57 -14.19 3.58
N TYR A 163 -1.71 -14.10 4.28
CA TYR A 163 -2.97 -14.71 3.85
C TYR A 163 -3.99 -13.69 3.32
N ASN A 164 -3.51 -12.53 2.85
CA ASN A 164 -4.40 -11.47 2.42
C ASN A 164 -5.41 -11.90 1.36
N ASP A 165 -4.98 -12.62 0.33
CA ASP A 165 -5.83 -13.10 -0.76
C ASP A 165 -6.93 -14.05 -0.29
N LEU A 166 -6.64 -14.87 0.73
CA LEU A 166 -7.60 -15.80 1.32
C LEU A 166 -8.61 -15.06 2.19
N LEU A 167 -8.12 -14.12 3.00
CA LEU A 167 -8.91 -13.39 3.98
C LEU A 167 -9.80 -12.32 3.32
N SER A 168 -9.37 -11.66 2.25
CA SER A 168 -10.08 -10.52 1.64
C SER A 168 -11.37 -10.90 0.91
N GLY A 169 -11.45 -12.13 0.36
CA GLY A 169 -12.56 -12.50 -0.50
C GLY A 169 -12.53 -11.75 -1.84
N LYS A 170 -13.70 -11.51 -2.40
CA LYS A 170 -13.84 -10.73 -3.65
C LYS A 170 -14.99 -9.76 -3.53
N ASN A 171 -14.72 -8.49 -3.78
CA ASN A 171 -15.73 -7.45 -3.77
C ASN A 171 -16.78 -7.70 -4.85
N GLY A 172 -18.02 -7.39 -4.51
CA GLY A 172 -19.14 -7.32 -5.46
C GLY A 172 -19.26 -5.92 -6.05
N ALA A 173 -20.25 -5.74 -6.91
CA ALA A 173 -20.56 -4.48 -7.54
C ALA A 173 -22.06 -4.26 -7.67
N ARG A 174 -22.50 -3.06 -7.40
CA ARG A 174 -23.85 -2.60 -7.70
C ARG A 174 -23.79 -1.60 -8.85
N LEU A 175 -24.36 -1.96 -10.00
CA LEU A 175 -24.52 -1.10 -11.15
C LEU A 175 -25.86 -0.39 -11.05
N TYR A 176 -25.88 0.94 -11.12
CA TYR A 176 -27.09 1.75 -11.17
C TYR A 176 -26.95 2.85 -12.21
N GLU A 177 -28.08 3.20 -12.82
CA GLU A 177 -28.15 4.34 -13.73
C GLU A 177 -28.36 5.63 -12.96
N THR A 178 -27.65 6.68 -13.37
CA THR A 178 -27.89 8.04 -12.91
C THR A 178 -28.42 8.89 -14.08
N ASP A 179 -29.31 9.82 -13.77
CA ASP A 179 -29.70 10.86 -14.73
C ASP A 179 -28.61 11.96 -14.84
N ALA A 180 -28.88 12.96 -15.68
CA ALA A 180 -27.97 14.09 -15.89
C ALA A 180 -27.79 14.98 -14.63
N LEU A 181 -28.64 14.83 -13.61
CA LEU A 181 -28.58 15.53 -12.32
C LEU A 181 -27.88 14.68 -11.25
N GLY A 182 -27.54 13.42 -11.58
CA GLY A 182 -26.91 12.48 -10.64
C GLY A 182 -27.91 11.70 -9.79
N GLU A 183 -29.22 11.81 -10.04
CA GLU A 183 -30.24 11.04 -9.32
C GLU A 183 -30.27 9.58 -9.80
N ARG A 184 -30.40 8.65 -8.84
CA ARG A 184 -30.46 7.20 -9.14
C ARG A 184 -31.78 6.84 -9.81
N LYS A 185 -31.72 6.18 -10.96
CA LYS A 185 -32.87 5.57 -11.62
C LYS A 185 -33.16 4.19 -11.02
N VAL A 186 -34.41 3.79 -11.10
CA VAL A 186 -34.87 2.47 -10.65
C VAL A 186 -34.37 1.40 -11.63
N GLY A 187 -33.53 0.51 -11.16
CA GLY A 187 -32.97 -0.61 -11.93
C GLY A 187 -31.48 -0.76 -11.61
N SER A 188 -31.14 -1.69 -10.75
CA SER A 188 -29.73 -1.99 -10.43
C SER A 188 -29.44 -3.46 -10.71
N SER A 189 -28.35 -3.72 -11.41
CA SER A 189 -27.77 -5.07 -11.47
C SER A 189 -26.85 -5.23 -10.26
N LEU A 190 -26.98 -6.36 -9.56
CA LEU A 190 -26.19 -6.70 -8.37
C LEU A 190 -25.28 -7.89 -8.68
N ASN A 191 -23.99 -7.68 -8.53
CA ASN A 191 -23.01 -8.75 -8.44
C ASN A 191 -22.62 -8.89 -6.96
N PRO A 192 -23.07 -9.96 -6.26
CA PRO A 192 -22.82 -10.08 -4.83
C PRO A 192 -21.33 -10.31 -4.52
N PRO A 193 -20.82 -9.83 -3.37
CA PRO A 193 -19.46 -10.11 -2.94
C PRO A 193 -19.31 -11.59 -2.55
N ILE A 194 -18.09 -12.11 -2.68
CA ILE A 194 -17.68 -13.41 -2.13
C ILE A 194 -16.88 -13.12 -0.87
N GLN A 195 -17.41 -13.53 0.27
CA GLN A 195 -16.80 -13.28 1.57
C GLN A 195 -15.43 -13.98 1.69
N GLY A 196 -14.54 -13.39 2.50
CA GLY A 196 -13.25 -13.97 2.81
C GLY A 196 -13.35 -15.29 3.57
N THR A 197 -12.35 -16.12 3.42
CA THR A 197 -12.29 -17.42 4.09
C THR A 197 -11.71 -17.25 5.51
N ASN A 198 -12.34 -17.88 6.49
CA ASN A 198 -11.83 -17.91 7.86
C ASN A 198 -10.54 -18.73 7.94
N LEU A 199 -9.63 -18.31 8.81
CA LEU A 199 -8.33 -18.96 9.01
C LEU A 199 -8.21 -19.47 10.45
N ASN A 200 -7.83 -20.74 10.61
CA ASN A 200 -7.51 -21.33 11.91
C ASN A 200 -5.99 -21.48 12.03
N LEU A 201 -5.41 -20.81 13.01
CA LEU A 201 -3.99 -20.90 13.33
C LEU A 201 -3.72 -22.06 14.30
N THR A 202 -2.49 -22.56 14.28
CA THR A 202 -2.02 -23.58 15.23
C THR A 202 -1.67 -23.00 16.61
N VAL A 203 -1.69 -21.70 16.74
CA VAL A 203 -1.34 -20.96 17.98
C VAL A 203 -2.41 -21.16 19.06
N ASP A 204 -1.98 -21.34 20.31
CA ASP A 204 -2.84 -21.28 21.50
C ASP A 204 -2.70 -19.88 22.13
N SER A 205 -3.81 -19.16 22.18
CA SER A 205 -3.83 -17.76 22.63
C SER A 205 -3.36 -17.58 24.08
N ARG A 206 -3.58 -18.56 24.94
CA ARG A 206 -3.15 -18.52 26.34
C ARG A 206 -1.64 -18.69 26.47
N ILE A 207 -1.06 -19.62 25.68
CA ILE A 207 0.38 -19.86 25.64
C ILE A 207 1.08 -18.65 25.03
N GLN A 208 0.52 -18.10 23.95
CA GLN A 208 1.01 -16.89 23.28
C GLN A 208 1.18 -15.72 24.28
N SER A 209 0.10 -15.37 24.99
CA SER A 209 0.12 -14.27 25.96
C SER A 209 1.07 -14.54 27.12
N LYS A 210 1.11 -15.78 27.63
CA LYS A 210 2.04 -16.15 28.72
C LYS A 210 3.50 -16.09 28.31
N LEU A 211 3.80 -16.51 27.09
CA LEU A 211 5.16 -16.39 26.54
C LEU A 211 5.58 -14.92 26.44
N TYR A 212 4.68 -14.06 25.94
CA TYR A 212 4.92 -12.62 25.86
C TYR A 212 5.16 -12.00 27.23
N GLU A 213 4.27 -12.26 28.22
CA GLU A 213 4.41 -11.77 29.57
C GLU A 213 5.75 -12.19 30.21
N ALA A 214 6.17 -13.43 29.98
CA ALA A 214 7.44 -13.94 30.49
C ALA A 214 8.65 -13.21 29.88
N ILE A 215 8.60 -12.92 28.56
CA ILE A 215 9.63 -12.16 27.85
C ILE A 215 9.68 -10.72 28.37
N VAL A 216 8.54 -10.05 28.48
CA VAL A 216 8.46 -8.67 29.02
C VAL A 216 9.05 -8.64 30.43
N GLY A 217 8.58 -9.51 31.32
CA GLY A 217 9.05 -9.54 32.71
C GLY A 217 10.56 -9.82 32.84
N LEU A 218 11.15 -10.61 31.92
CA LEU A 218 12.58 -10.80 31.87
C LEU A 218 13.30 -9.56 31.32
N ALA A 219 12.81 -9.00 30.22
CA ALA A 219 13.42 -7.85 29.57
C ALA A 219 13.49 -6.65 30.53
N GLU A 220 12.39 -6.37 31.25
CA GLU A 220 12.32 -5.29 32.24
C GLU A 220 13.27 -5.51 33.42
N ARG A 221 13.32 -6.71 33.98
CA ARG A 221 14.22 -7.00 35.11
C ARG A 221 15.70 -6.94 34.73
N ALA A 222 16.04 -7.37 33.49
CA ALA A 222 17.41 -7.44 33.02
C ALA A 222 17.86 -6.19 32.25
N GLY A 223 16.94 -5.24 31.99
CA GLY A 223 17.23 -4.01 31.22
C GLY A 223 17.42 -4.27 29.71
N TYR A 224 16.81 -5.30 29.16
CA TYR A 224 16.87 -5.57 27.72
C TYR A 224 15.87 -4.69 26.94
N SER A 225 16.30 -4.24 25.77
CA SER A 225 15.46 -3.40 24.88
C SER A 225 14.41 -4.21 24.12
N GLY A 226 14.51 -5.54 24.11
CA GLY A 226 13.56 -6.43 23.43
C GLY A 226 13.87 -7.91 23.64
N GLY A 227 12.96 -8.75 23.18
CA GLY A 227 13.07 -10.19 23.23
C GLY A 227 12.11 -10.87 22.28
N ALA A 228 12.32 -12.15 22.04
CA ALA A 228 11.43 -12.97 21.21
C ALA A 228 11.35 -14.38 21.75
N GLY A 229 10.24 -15.06 21.48
CA GLY A 229 10.04 -16.43 21.86
C GLY A 229 9.17 -17.18 20.88
N LEU A 230 9.44 -18.49 20.80
CA LEU A 230 8.73 -19.41 19.94
C LEU A 230 8.54 -20.73 20.68
N VAL A 231 7.34 -21.30 20.59
CA VAL A 231 7.02 -22.62 21.10
C VAL A 231 6.52 -23.46 19.93
N MET A 232 7.19 -24.59 19.69
CA MET A 232 6.88 -25.50 18.60
C MET A 232 6.60 -26.91 19.16
N ASP A 233 5.58 -27.57 18.63
CA ASP A 233 5.36 -28.99 18.83
C ASP A 233 6.36 -29.74 17.95
N ILE A 234 7.29 -30.47 18.59
CA ILE A 234 8.35 -31.19 17.88
C ILE A 234 7.86 -32.42 17.10
N THR A 235 6.64 -32.87 17.36
CA THR A 235 6.06 -34.05 16.67
C THR A 235 5.35 -33.66 15.39
N THR A 236 4.71 -32.49 15.36
CA THR A 236 3.93 -32.00 14.21
C THR A 236 4.62 -30.88 13.45
N GLY A 237 5.55 -30.16 14.10
CA GLY A 237 6.15 -28.95 13.56
C GLY A 237 5.26 -27.70 13.70
N GLU A 238 4.10 -27.83 14.32
CA GLU A 238 3.17 -26.71 14.51
C GLU A 238 3.72 -25.68 15.50
N LEU A 239 3.57 -24.38 15.14
CA LEU A 239 3.85 -23.29 16.06
C LEU A 239 2.68 -23.11 17.03
N VAL A 240 2.93 -23.36 18.31
CA VAL A 240 1.96 -23.18 19.38
C VAL A 240 1.94 -21.75 19.90
N ALA A 241 3.08 -21.06 19.86
CA ALA A 241 3.21 -19.64 20.15
C ALA A 241 4.42 -19.05 19.42
N MET A 242 4.30 -17.79 18.99
CA MET A 242 5.37 -17.00 18.40
C MET A 242 5.17 -15.53 18.70
N THR A 243 6.06 -14.91 19.47
CA THR A 243 5.87 -13.53 19.92
C THR A 243 7.19 -12.74 19.97
N SER A 244 7.08 -11.44 19.79
CA SER A 244 8.18 -10.48 19.78
C SER A 244 7.86 -9.27 20.64
N TYR A 245 8.77 -8.90 21.55
CA TYR A 245 8.69 -7.73 22.42
C TYR A 245 9.76 -6.68 22.02
N PRO A 246 9.45 -5.37 22.07
CA PRO A 246 8.13 -4.82 22.23
C PRO A 246 7.30 -4.97 20.96
N GLU A 247 6.00 -4.76 21.09
CA GLU A 247 5.05 -4.79 19.99
C GLU A 247 4.30 -3.43 19.87
N TYR A 248 3.71 -3.22 18.73
CA TYR A 248 2.75 -2.14 18.47
C TYR A 248 1.33 -2.59 18.79
N ASN A 249 0.36 -1.69 18.80
CA ASN A 249 -1.05 -2.05 18.89
C ASN A 249 -1.66 -2.11 17.48
N PRO A 250 -2.08 -3.30 16.99
CA PRO A 250 -2.63 -3.46 15.65
C PRO A 250 -3.97 -2.72 15.46
N ASN A 251 -4.78 -2.55 16.51
CA ASN A 251 -6.03 -1.79 16.45
C ASN A 251 -5.77 -0.30 16.18
N ILE A 252 -4.72 0.28 16.78
CA ILE A 252 -4.32 1.68 16.57
C ILE A 252 -3.76 1.88 15.17
N LEU A 253 -2.91 0.95 14.70
CA LEU A 253 -2.33 1.06 13.35
C LEU A 253 -3.38 0.90 12.26
N ALA A 254 -4.34 -0.01 12.43
CA ALA A 254 -5.39 -0.24 11.46
C ALA A 254 -6.32 0.98 11.32
N THR A 255 -6.73 1.61 12.42
CA THR A 255 -7.60 2.80 12.37
C THR A 255 -6.88 4.07 11.94
N GLY A 256 -5.58 4.18 12.23
CA GLY A 256 -4.78 5.37 11.93
C GLY A 256 -5.19 6.64 12.68
N GLU A 257 -6.11 6.54 13.64
CA GLU A 257 -6.69 7.69 14.34
C GLU A 257 -5.74 8.30 15.38
N GLU A 258 -4.99 7.47 16.10
CA GLU A 258 -4.09 7.89 17.19
C GLU A 258 -2.68 8.23 16.65
N LYS A 259 -2.59 9.30 15.86
CA LYS A 259 -1.36 9.70 15.15
C LYS A 259 -0.16 9.89 16.07
N GLU A 260 -0.35 10.41 17.27
CA GLU A 260 0.72 10.64 18.24
C GLU A 260 1.33 9.31 18.72
N ILE A 261 0.51 8.29 18.97
CA ILE A 261 0.97 6.96 19.36
C ILE A 261 1.69 6.29 18.19
N ILE A 262 1.12 6.36 16.98
CA ILE A 262 1.75 5.82 15.76
C ILE A 262 3.12 6.48 15.55
N GLN A 263 3.20 7.79 15.69
CA GLN A 263 4.47 8.52 15.58
C GLN A 263 5.48 8.08 16.65
N SER A 264 5.03 7.83 17.88
CA SER A 264 5.90 7.31 18.94
C SER A 264 6.50 5.96 18.60
N TYR A 265 5.73 5.04 17.99
CA TYR A 265 6.24 3.76 17.51
C TYR A 265 7.27 3.91 16.39
N LEU A 266 7.03 4.84 15.45
CA LEU A 266 7.94 5.09 14.31
C LEU A 266 9.27 5.72 14.75
N LEU A 267 9.25 6.56 15.78
CA LEU A 267 10.43 7.28 16.29
C LEU A 267 11.20 6.49 17.34
N ASP A 268 10.68 5.39 17.87
CA ASP A 268 11.37 4.59 18.88
C ASP A 268 12.49 3.73 18.25
N THR A 269 13.63 4.38 18.05
CA THR A 269 14.84 3.73 17.48
C THR A 269 15.53 2.80 18.48
N ALA A 270 15.24 2.91 19.77
CA ALA A 270 15.83 2.09 20.81
C ALA A 270 15.12 0.72 20.93
N LYS A 271 13.81 0.74 21.01
CA LYS A 271 12.98 -0.46 21.19
C LYS A 271 12.52 -1.06 19.87
N LYS A 272 12.36 -0.26 18.80
CA LYS A 272 11.99 -0.70 17.44
C LYS A 272 10.79 -1.65 17.43
N PRO A 273 9.58 -1.16 17.79
CA PRO A 273 8.40 -2.00 18.00
C PRO A 273 7.88 -2.69 16.73
N PHE A 274 8.25 -2.22 15.53
CA PHE A 274 7.88 -2.84 14.26
C PHE A 274 8.74 -4.05 13.87
N ILE A 275 9.83 -4.34 14.60
CA ILE A 275 10.67 -5.48 14.27
C ILE A 275 10.08 -6.77 14.87
N ASN A 276 9.64 -7.67 14.00
CA ASN A 276 9.36 -9.05 14.40
C ASN A 276 10.69 -9.78 14.67
N ARG A 277 11.10 -9.84 15.93
CA ARG A 277 12.37 -10.41 16.34
C ARG A 277 12.46 -11.93 16.19
N THR A 278 11.33 -12.60 16.03
CA THR A 278 11.29 -14.04 15.80
C THR A 278 11.74 -14.43 14.39
N VAL A 279 11.48 -13.58 13.39
CA VAL A 279 11.74 -13.89 11.96
C VAL A 279 12.72 -12.93 11.30
N SER A 280 12.77 -11.66 11.73
CA SER A 280 13.62 -10.63 11.11
C SER A 280 14.82 -10.22 11.97
N GLY A 281 14.91 -10.71 13.21
CA GLY A 281 16.02 -10.40 14.10
C GLY A 281 17.27 -11.21 13.75
N VAL A 282 18.36 -10.50 13.47
CA VAL A 282 19.67 -11.12 13.28
C VAL A 282 20.45 -11.01 14.57
N TYR A 283 20.59 -12.12 15.28
CA TYR A 283 21.26 -12.20 16.59
C TYR A 283 22.47 -13.14 16.53
N THR A 284 23.50 -12.83 17.32
CA THR A 284 24.62 -13.73 17.52
C THR A 284 24.13 -14.96 18.31
N PRO A 285 24.17 -16.15 17.73
CA PRO A 285 23.54 -17.35 18.35
C PRO A 285 24.21 -17.80 19.65
N GLY A 286 25.47 -17.42 19.87
CA GLY A 286 26.23 -17.82 21.05
C GLY A 286 26.43 -19.34 21.13
N SER A 287 26.38 -19.87 22.33
CA SER A 287 26.71 -21.29 22.60
C SER A 287 25.72 -22.30 22.02
N ILE A 288 24.57 -21.90 21.53
CA ILE A 288 23.63 -22.83 20.89
C ILE A 288 24.15 -23.43 19.59
N VAL A 289 25.18 -22.85 18.97
CA VAL A 289 25.85 -23.43 17.78
C VAL A 289 26.80 -24.56 18.10
N LYS A 290 27.24 -24.72 19.36
CA LYS A 290 28.26 -25.70 19.75
C LYS A 290 27.88 -27.15 19.43
N PRO A 291 26.64 -27.62 19.67
CA PRO A 291 26.22 -28.94 19.25
C PRO A 291 26.38 -29.20 17.75
N PHE A 292 26.05 -28.22 16.92
CA PHE A 292 26.17 -28.32 15.45
C PHE A 292 27.65 -28.37 15.02
N ILE A 293 28.50 -27.58 15.65
CA ILE A 293 29.95 -27.62 15.43
C ILE A 293 30.52 -29.00 15.86
N ALA A 294 30.04 -29.56 16.99
CA ALA A 294 30.45 -30.86 17.46
C ALA A 294 30.06 -31.98 16.48
N ILE A 295 28.79 -31.96 15.99
CA ILE A 295 28.31 -32.92 14.99
C ILE A 295 29.16 -32.79 13.71
N GLY A 296 29.35 -31.57 13.22
CA GLY A 296 30.18 -31.34 12.04
C GLY A 296 31.62 -31.81 12.20
N ALA A 297 32.24 -31.60 13.37
CA ALA A 297 33.60 -32.06 13.64
C ALA A 297 33.70 -33.57 13.66
N LEU A 298 32.68 -34.26 14.17
CA LEU A 298 32.61 -35.72 14.17
C LEU A 298 32.40 -36.30 12.77
N GLU A 299 31.45 -35.75 12.01
CA GLU A 299 31.14 -36.19 10.64
C GLU A 299 32.31 -35.97 9.68
N GLU A 300 33.01 -34.85 9.80
CA GLU A 300 34.19 -34.54 8.99
C GLU A 300 35.47 -35.24 9.53
N GLY A 301 35.38 -35.96 10.63
CA GLY A 301 36.50 -36.70 11.21
C GLY A 301 37.68 -35.79 11.63
N THR A 302 37.40 -34.54 12.01
CA THR A 302 38.45 -33.59 12.38
C THR A 302 38.90 -33.69 13.82
N VAL A 303 38.13 -34.38 14.69
CA VAL A 303 38.42 -34.58 16.10
C VAL A 303 37.85 -35.92 16.59
N ASP A 304 38.58 -36.62 17.46
CA ASP A 304 38.01 -37.74 18.23
C ASP A 304 37.23 -37.20 19.43
N PRO A 305 36.02 -37.69 19.73
CA PRO A 305 35.21 -37.21 20.86
C PRO A 305 35.85 -37.30 22.22
N ASN A 306 36.85 -38.18 22.39
CA ASN A 306 37.62 -38.37 23.63
C ASN A 306 38.92 -37.54 23.63
N GLU A 307 39.26 -36.91 22.50
CA GLU A 307 40.43 -36.03 22.42
C GLU A 307 40.24 -34.82 23.31
N SER A 308 41.22 -34.54 24.17
CA SER A 308 41.13 -33.46 25.14
C SER A 308 42.10 -32.34 24.84
N PHE A 309 41.62 -31.11 24.86
CA PHE A 309 42.44 -29.91 24.78
C PHE A 309 42.44 -29.18 26.11
N TYR A 310 43.54 -28.52 26.42
CA TYR A 310 43.66 -27.74 27.65
C TYR A 310 43.00 -26.38 27.51
N SER A 311 42.01 -26.08 28.35
CA SER A 311 41.37 -24.79 28.48
C SER A 311 41.93 -24.04 29.66
N GLY A 312 42.72 -23.01 29.39
CA GLY A 312 43.33 -22.12 30.40
C GLY A 312 42.68 -20.74 30.48
N GLY A 313 41.36 -20.62 30.16
CA GLY A 313 40.62 -19.38 30.23
C GLY A 313 40.56 -18.61 28.91
N GLY A 314 41.21 -19.09 27.85
CA GLY A 314 41.16 -18.52 26.52
C GLY A 314 42.23 -19.03 25.58
N LEU A 315 42.14 -18.68 24.32
CA LEU A 315 43.13 -18.90 23.27
C LEU A 315 43.83 -17.61 22.90
N VAL A 316 45.14 -17.67 22.68
CA VAL A 316 45.95 -16.56 22.18
C VAL A 316 46.45 -16.92 20.79
N ILE A 317 45.99 -16.24 19.80
CA ILE A 317 46.38 -16.44 18.41
C ILE A 317 47.26 -15.26 17.97
N PRO A 318 48.56 -15.48 17.69
CA PRO A 318 49.42 -14.44 17.13
C PRO A 318 48.98 -14.06 15.73
N ASN A 319 49.11 -12.77 15.40
CA ASN A 319 48.87 -12.34 14.04
C ASN A 319 49.98 -12.91 13.11
N PRO A 320 49.62 -13.57 12.01
CA PRO A 320 50.62 -14.20 11.12
C PRO A 320 51.61 -13.18 10.49
N TYR A 321 51.23 -11.92 10.35
CA TYR A 321 52.07 -10.88 9.75
C TYR A 321 52.80 -10.02 10.79
N ASN A 322 52.34 -9.99 12.02
CA ASN A 322 53.01 -9.30 13.13
C ASN A 322 52.77 -10.09 14.44
N PRO A 323 53.68 -10.98 14.83
CA PRO A 323 53.53 -11.85 16.01
C PRO A 323 53.43 -11.13 17.37
N GLU A 324 53.81 -9.85 17.42
CA GLU A 324 53.63 -9.03 18.64
C GLU A 324 52.16 -8.69 18.85
N LEU A 325 51.37 -8.61 17.78
CA LEU A 325 49.94 -8.43 17.86
C LEU A 325 49.24 -9.77 18.06
N LYS A 326 48.49 -9.88 19.15
CA LYS A 326 47.83 -11.13 19.54
C LYS A 326 46.32 -10.89 19.65
N SER A 327 45.52 -11.80 19.05
CA SER A 327 44.09 -11.88 19.28
C SER A 327 43.83 -12.85 20.44
N VAL A 328 43.10 -12.39 21.44
CA VAL A 328 42.74 -13.18 22.62
C VAL A 328 41.25 -13.52 22.53
N PHE A 329 40.97 -14.83 22.44
CA PHE A 329 39.61 -15.39 22.47
C PHE A 329 39.32 -15.94 23.84
N LYS A 330 38.61 -15.19 24.68
CA LYS A 330 38.36 -15.54 26.08
C LYS A 330 37.31 -16.64 26.23
N ASP A 331 37.52 -17.48 27.24
CA ASP A 331 36.47 -18.32 27.79
C ASP A 331 35.61 -17.53 28.79
N TRP A 332 34.42 -18.03 29.13
CA TRP A 332 33.56 -17.43 30.13
C TRP A 332 34.08 -17.62 31.56
N LYS A 333 34.92 -18.67 31.77
CA LYS A 333 35.60 -18.95 33.03
C LYS A 333 37.08 -18.56 32.91
N GLU A 334 37.48 -17.54 33.65
CA GLU A 334 38.84 -16.95 33.54
C GLU A 334 39.97 -17.92 33.88
N GLU A 335 39.77 -18.80 34.87
CA GLU A 335 40.74 -19.83 35.24
C GLU A 335 40.78 -21.01 34.27
N GLY A 336 39.84 -21.07 33.33
CA GLY A 336 39.67 -22.15 32.39
C GLY A 336 39.01 -23.39 32.98
N HIS A 337 38.94 -24.43 32.17
CA HIS A 337 38.26 -25.71 32.51
C HIS A 337 39.22 -26.89 32.64
N GLY A 338 40.52 -26.65 32.45
CA GLY A 338 41.53 -27.72 32.40
C GLY A 338 41.35 -28.59 31.13
N TYR A 339 41.78 -29.84 31.20
CA TYR A 339 41.58 -30.76 30.08
C TYR A 339 40.10 -31.03 29.82
N THR A 340 39.70 -30.82 28.59
CA THR A 340 38.32 -30.81 28.16
C THR A 340 38.17 -31.61 26.88
N ASP A 341 37.38 -32.68 26.92
CA ASP A 341 36.92 -33.45 25.78
C ASP A 341 35.60 -32.86 25.22
N MET A 342 35.02 -33.46 24.18
CA MET A 342 33.81 -32.98 23.55
C MET A 342 32.60 -33.00 24.50
N ARG A 343 32.45 -34.00 25.33
CA ARG A 343 31.32 -34.14 26.29
C ARG A 343 31.39 -33.05 27.36
N LYS A 344 32.55 -32.85 27.95
CA LYS A 344 32.79 -31.78 28.91
C LYS A 344 32.68 -30.42 28.27
N GLY A 345 33.17 -30.26 27.03
CA GLY A 345 33.07 -29.06 26.25
C GLY A 345 31.62 -28.61 26.00
N LEU A 346 30.73 -29.56 25.70
CA LEU A 346 29.29 -29.30 25.57
C LEU A 346 28.63 -29.05 26.94
N ALA A 347 28.90 -29.90 27.93
CA ALA A 347 28.26 -29.83 29.24
C ALA A 347 28.58 -28.53 29.99
N GLU A 348 29.84 -28.08 29.95
CA GLU A 348 30.29 -26.85 30.59
C GLU A 348 30.34 -25.65 29.63
N SER A 349 29.92 -25.85 28.39
CA SER A 349 29.90 -24.77 27.36
C SER A 349 31.28 -24.12 27.18
N VAL A 350 32.36 -24.91 27.09
CA VAL A 350 33.75 -24.43 27.05
C VAL A 350 34.05 -23.77 25.70
N ASN A 351 34.26 -22.45 25.68
CA ASN A 351 34.52 -21.72 24.45
C ASN A 351 35.85 -22.15 23.82
N THR A 352 36.89 -22.27 24.60
CA THR A 352 38.26 -22.67 24.16
C THR A 352 38.23 -23.96 23.35
N TYR A 353 37.51 -24.98 23.81
CA TYR A 353 37.39 -26.26 23.11
C TYR A 353 36.77 -26.04 21.70
N PHE A 354 35.67 -25.29 21.64
CA PHE A 354 34.97 -25.03 20.37
C PHE A 354 35.74 -24.11 19.44
N TYR A 355 36.54 -23.18 19.94
CA TYR A 355 37.44 -22.38 19.08
C TYR A 355 38.49 -23.29 18.40
N ILE A 356 39.01 -24.28 19.13
CA ILE A 356 40.02 -25.21 18.61
C ILE A 356 39.41 -26.09 17.51
N ILE A 357 38.28 -26.75 17.77
CA ILE A 357 37.69 -27.68 16.80
C ILE A 357 36.99 -26.96 15.62
N ALA A 358 36.60 -25.70 15.81
CA ALA A 358 36.02 -24.90 14.73
C ALA A 358 37.09 -24.29 13.83
N GLY A 359 38.02 -23.55 14.41
CA GLY A 359 39.02 -22.77 13.67
C GLY A 359 40.36 -23.45 13.44
N GLY A 360 40.68 -24.43 14.27
CA GLY A 360 42.00 -25.07 14.35
C GLY A 360 42.98 -24.32 15.27
N TYR A 361 43.90 -25.03 15.92
CA TYR A 361 44.91 -24.43 16.80
C TYR A 361 46.08 -25.40 17.05
N GLN A 362 47.33 -24.91 16.99
CA GLN A 362 48.55 -25.63 17.32
C GLN A 362 48.65 -27.04 16.70
N GLY A 363 48.33 -27.18 15.43
CA GLY A 363 48.36 -28.44 14.71
C GLY A 363 47.04 -29.21 14.67
N GLN A 364 46.09 -28.89 15.56
CA GLN A 364 44.72 -29.38 15.44
C GLN A 364 44.02 -28.74 14.27
N LYS A 365 43.50 -29.57 13.35
CA LYS A 365 42.70 -29.10 12.22
C LYS A 365 41.31 -28.73 12.67
N GLY A 366 40.85 -27.52 12.32
CA GLY A 366 39.47 -27.11 12.56
C GLY A 366 38.53 -27.56 11.43
N ILE A 367 37.22 -27.62 11.73
CA ILE A 367 36.18 -27.93 10.77
C ILE A 367 36.08 -26.85 9.62
N GLY A 368 36.43 -25.59 9.93
CA GLY A 368 36.43 -24.47 8.99
C GLY A 368 35.05 -23.89 8.72
N ILE A 369 35.03 -22.63 8.22
CA ILE A 369 33.81 -21.86 8.09
C ILE A 369 32.79 -22.49 7.11
N ALA A 370 33.27 -23.10 6.03
CA ALA A 370 32.39 -23.71 5.03
C ALA A 370 31.60 -24.90 5.60
N ASN A 371 32.26 -25.73 6.44
CA ASN A 371 31.59 -26.85 7.08
C ASN A 371 30.72 -26.38 8.27
N ILE A 372 31.13 -25.32 9.00
CA ILE A 372 30.26 -24.72 10.02
C ILE A 372 28.94 -24.30 9.35
N GLU A 373 28.99 -23.59 8.22
CA GLU A 373 27.80 -23.19 7.46
C GLU A 373 26.95 -24.40 7.02
N LYS A 374 27.61 -25.47 6.53
CA LYS A 374 26.92 -26.70 6.09
C LYS A 374 26.11 -27.37 7.22
N TYR A 375 26.64 -27.41 8.45
CA TYR A 375 25.99 -28.07 9.57
C TYR A 375 25.11 -27.19 10.43
N THR A 376 25.05 -25.87 10.15
CA THR A 376 24.15 -24.89 10.83
C THR A 376 22.95 -24.47 9.99
N ARG A 377 22.89 -24.89 8.74
CA ARG A 377 21.71 -24.77 7.85
C ARG A 377 20.81 -25.97 8.04
#